data_d93d8b7d7f4cdc39032b1cc83ae76c1d
#
_entry.id   d93d8b7d7f4cdc39032b1cc83ae76c1d
#
_cell.length_a   1.000
_cell.length_b   1.000
_cell.length_c   1.000
_cell.angle_alpha   90.00
_cell.angle_beta   90.00
_cell.angle_gamma   90.00
#
_symmetry.space_group_name_H-M   'P 1'
#
loop_
_entity.id
_entity.type
_entity.pdbx_description
1 polymer ?
#
loop_
_entity_poly.entity_id
_entity_poly.type
_entity_poly.pdbx_seq_one_letter_code
_entity_poly.pdbx_strand_id
1 'polypeptide(L)'
;MFAEKYLNLAQVKMYEVQGAYAKIHPNMGRISVIPVAVIDVVCEILKAPIGAIERIVVAALNLIGFLFSSKFTFKEFIFSAEMGLKTMLNFPITVCLVPVKLIYQIFAGIYDPQNCKSIAYHEIYKQNPVHYMFPQKV
;
A
#
# COMPACT_ATOMS: atom_id res chain seq x y z
N MET A 1 2.06 5.05 8.38
CA MET A 1 1.16 4.68 9.47
C MET A 1 1.26 3.20 9.77
N PHE A 2 0.74 2.73 10.89
CA PHE A 2 0.93 1.36 11.36
C PHE A 2 0.38 0.32 10.39
N ALA A 3 -0.87 0.46 9.97
CA ALA A 3 -1.52 -0.50 9.08
C ALA A 3 -0.79 -0.66 7.74
N GLU A 4 -0.38 0.43 7.13
CA GLU A 4 0.39 0.43 5.88
C GLU A 4 1.74 -0.29 6.06
N LYS A 5 2.44 -0.04 7.16
CA LYS A 5 3.71 -0.70 7.49
C LYS A 5 3.54 -2.22 7.60
N TYR A 6 2.51 -2.68 8.30
CA TYR A 6 2.26 -4.12 8.46
C TYR A 6 1.83 -4.79 7.14
N LEU A 7 0.99 -4.13 6.35
CA LEU A 7 0.62 -4.63 5.03
C LEU A 7 1.82 -4.71 4.08
N ASN A 8 2.68 -3.70 4.07
CA ASN A 8 3.93 -3.75 3.30
C ASN A 8 4.84 -4.89 3.74
N LEU A 9 4.99 -5.10 5.05
CA LEU A 9 5.78 -6.20 5.58
C LEU A 9 5.20 -7.56 5.17
N ALA A 10 3.88 -7.72 5.23
CA ALA A 10 3.20 -8.94 4.82
C ALA A 10 3.43 -9.24 3.33
N GLN A 11 3.33 -8.21 2.47
CA GLN A 11 3.60 -8.35 1.04
C GLN A 11 5.04 -8.79 0.77
N VAL A 12 6.03 -8.18 1.41
CA VAL A 12 7.44 -8.55 1.28
C VAL A 12 7.67 -10.00 1.71
N LYS A 13 7.15 -10.37 2.88
CA LYS A 13 7.28 -11.75 3.40
C LYS A 13 6.63 -12.79 2.51
N MET A 14 5.50 -12.49 1.95
CA MET A 14 4.78 -13.39 1.04
C MET A 14 5.60 -13.69 -0.21
N TYR A 15 6.25 -12.67 -0.81
CA TYR A 15 7.14 -12.87 -1.96
C TYR A 15 8.46 -13.55 -1.59
N GLU A 16 8.99 -13.34 -0.40
CA GLU A 16 10.16 -14.07 0.10
C GLU A 16 9.86 -15.58 0.21
N VAL A 17 8.72 -15.94 0.80
CA VAL A 17 8.28 -17.33 0.93
C VAL A 17 8.03 -17.97 -0.43
N GLN A 18 7.37 -17.25 -1.32
CA GLN A 18 7.11 -17.70 -2.69
C GLN A 18 8.42 -17.93 -3.46
N GLY A 19 9.38 -17.00 -3.36
CA GLY A 19 10.69 -17.16 -3.99
C GLY A 19 11.48 -18.35 -3.45
N ALA A 20 11.45 -18.60 -2.14
CA ALA A 20 12.05 -19.77 -1.53
C ALA A 20 11.41 -21.07 -2.01
N TYR A 21 10.08 -21.10 -2.11
CA TYR A 21 9.34 -22.25 -2.66
C TYR A 21 9.69 -22.50 -4.12
N ALA A 22 9.80 -21.46 -4.94
CA ALA A 22 10.15 -21.57 -6.35
C ALA A 22 11.59 -22.09 -6.59
N LYS A 23 12.51 -21.88 -5.66
CA LYS A 23 13.86 -22.47 -5.73
C LYS A 23 13.84 -23.99 -5.62
N ILE A 24 12.92 -24.55 -4.82
CA ILE A 24 12.78 -25.98 -4.62
C ILE A 24 11.92 -26.60 -5.73
N HIS A 25 10.87 -25.91 -6.14
CA HIS A 25 9.88 -26.37 -7.12
C HIS A 25 9.68 -25.34 -8.25
N PRO A 26 10.57 -25.25 -9.26
CA PRO A 26 10.53 -24.20 -10.27
C PRO A 26 9.21 -24.11 -11.04
N ASN A 27 8.64 -25.24 -11.44
CA ASN A 27 7.39 -25.27 -12.22
C ASN A 27 6.18 -24.87 -11.36
N MET A 28 6.08 -25.39 -10.15
CA MET A 28 5.02 -25.04 -9.20
C MET A 28 5.20 -23.62 -8.68
N GLY A 29 6.43 -23.13 -8.59
CA GLY A 29 6.75 -21.75 -8.25
C GLY A 29 6.16 -20.74 -9.23
N ARG A 30 6.10 -21.05 -10.51
CA ARG A 30 5.44 -20.20 -11.53
C ARG A 30 3.93 -20.12 -11.34
N ILE A 31 3.31 -21.22 -10.97
CA ILE A 31 1.87 -21.28 -10.70
C ILE A 31 1.54 -20.57 -9.39
N SER A 32 2.36 -20.75 -8.34
CA SER A 32 2.14 -20.13 -7.04
C SER A 32 2.23 -18.61 -7.02
N VAL A 33 2.84 -18.00 -8.05
CA VAL A 33 2.85 -16.54 -8.21
C VAL A 33 1.44 -15.98 -8.40
N ILE A 34 0.53 -16.72 -9.03
CA ILE A 34 -0.82 -16.22 -9.31
C ILE A 34 -1.58 -15.87 -8.03
N PRO A 35 -1.75 -16.80 -7.05
CA PRO A 35 -2.42 -16.46 -5.80
C PRO A 35 -1.66 -15.40 -4.99
N VAL A 36 -0.33 -15.41 -5.02
CA VAL A 36 0.49 -14.40 -4.34
C VAL A 36 0.24 -13.01 -4.93
N ALA A 37 0.21 -12.88 -6.26
CA ALA A 37 -0.08 -11.61 -6.93
C ALA A 37 -1.50 -11.11 -6.62
N VAL A 38 -2.49 -12.00 -6.54
CA VAL A 38 -3.87 -11.64 -6.17
C VAL A 38 -3.93 -11.11 -4.73
N ILE A 39 -3.29 -11.78 -3.79
CA ILE A 39 -3.25 -11.34 -2.39
C ILE A 39 -2.49 -10.00 -2.27
N ASP A 40 -1.39 -9.83 -2.99
CA ASP A 40 -0.63 -8.59 -3.04
C ASP A 40 -1.50 -7.40 -3.47
N VAL A 41 -2.27 -7.59 -4.54
CA VAL A 41 -3.19 -6.58 -5.05
C VAL A 41 -4.32 -6.28 -4.06
N VAL A 42 -4.87 -7.29 -3.39
CA VAL A 42 -5.87 -7.09 -2.32
C VAL A 42 -5.28 -6.28 -1.17
N CYS A 43 -4.06 -6.57 -0.75
CA CYS A 43 -3.36 -5.76 0.27
C CYS A 43 -3.20 -4.30 -0.17
N GLU A 44 -2.89 -4.05 -1.44
CA GLU A 44 -2.78 -2.69 -1.96
C GLU A 44 -4.12 -1.94 -1.93
N ILE A 45 -5.21 -2.60 -2.33
CA ILE A 45 -6.55 -2.00 -2.27
C ILE A 45 -6.91 -1.64 -0.83
N LEU A 46 -6.60 -2.51 0.13
CA LEU A 46 -6.93 -2.31 1.55
C LEU A 46 -6.09 -1.22 2.22
N LYS A 47 -4.89 -0.92 1.74
CA LYS A 47 -4.03 0.13 2.32
C LYS A 47 -4.71 1.49 2.35
N ALA A 48 -5.38 1.88 1.27
CA ALA A 48 -5.98 3.21 1.18
C ALA A 48 -7.14 3.41 2.18
N PRO A 49 -8.19 2.55 2.25
CA PRO A 49 -9.27 2.74 3.22
C PRO A 49 -8.80 2.58 4.67
N ILE A 50 -7.94 1.61 4.96
CA ILE A 50 -7.42 1.39 6.31
C ILE A 50 -6.55 2.58 6.73
N GLY A 51 -5.66 3.06 5.86
CA GLY A 51 -4.84 4.23 6.11
C GLY A 51 -5.66 5.50 6.28
N ALA A 52 -6.75 5.67 5.53
CA ALA A 52 -7.67 6.78 5.69
C ALA A 52 -8.40 6.75 7.04
N ILE A 53 -8.91 5.59 7.46
CA ILE A 53 -9.55 5.41 8.77
C ILE A 53 -8.56 5.71 9.90
N GLU A 54 -7.35 5.18 9.82
CA GLU A 54 -6.29 5.43 10.82
C GLU A 54 -5.99 6.92 10.96
N ARG A 55 -5.90 7.66 9.86
CA ARG A 55 -5.66 9.11 9.86
C ARG A 55 -6.84 9.92 10.37
N ILE A 56 -8.07 9.49 10.09
CA ILE A 56 -9.27 10.09 10.65
C ILE A 56 -9.33 9.92 12.18
N VAL A 57 -8.97 8.73 12.68
CA VAL A 57 -8.87 8.47 14.11
C VAL A 57 -7.80 9.36 14.77
N VAL A 58 -6.63 9.49 14.16
CA VAL A 58 -5.57 10.38 14.63
C VAL A 58 -6.03 11.85 14.61
N ALA A 59 -6.73 12.27 13.57
CA ALA A 59 -7.30 13.63 13.50
C ALA A 59 -8.30 13.88 14.65
N ALA A 60 -9.18 12.92 14.93
CA ALA A 60 -10.13 13.02 16.04
C ALA A 60 -9.41 13.10 17.40
N LEU A 61 -8.37 12.30 17.60
CA LEU A 61 -7.56 12.34 18.83
C LEU A 61 -6.82 13.68 18.98
N ASN A 62 -6.28 14.22 17.89
CA ASN A 62 -5.64 15.53 17.90
C ASN A 62 -6.62 16.66 18.20
N LEU A 63 -7.86 16.57 17.71
CA LEU A 63 -8.91 17.54 18.02
C LEU A 63 -9.30 17.47 19.51
N ILE A 64 -9.51 16.28 20.05
CA ILE A 64 -9.79 16.07 21.47
C ILE A 64 -8.61 16.58 22.31
N GLY A 65 -7.38 16.23 21.93
CA GLY A 65 -6.17 16.72 22.59
C GLY A 65 -6.08 18.23 22.60
N PHE A 66 -6.41 18.88 21.48
CA PHE A 66 -6.45 20.36 21.38
C PHE A 66 -7.46 20.98 22.37
N LEU A 67 -8.63 20.36 22.52
CA LEU A 67 -9.68 20.87 23.42
C LEU A 67 -9.31 20.75 24.91
N PHE A 68 -8.51 19.74 25.28
CA PHE A 68 -8.19 19.43 26.67
C PHE A 68 -6.73 19.70 27.08
N SER A 69 -5.85 20.01 26.14
CA SER A 69 -4.43 20.19 26.41
C SER A 69 -3.81 21.23 25.50
N SER A 70 -3.01 22.11 26.09
CA SER A 70 -2.22 23.12 25.35
C SER A 70 -1.05 22.53 24.55
N LYS A 71 -0.76 21.23 24.71
CA LYS A 71 0.34 20.55 23.98
C LYS A 71 -0.03 20.21 22.54
N PHE A 72 -1.33 20.14 22.21
CA PHE A 72 -1.81 19.83 20.87
C PHE A 72 -2.22 21.11 20.15
N THR A 73 -1.89 21.19 18.88
CA THR A 73 -2.21 22.34 18.05
C THR A 73 -3.33 22.01 17.06
N PHE A 74 -4.18 22.99 16.77
CA PHE A 74 -5.21 22.83 15.73
C PHE A 74 -4.62 22.53 14.36
N LYS A 75 -3.37 22.93 14.12
CA LYS A 75 -2.60 22.62 12.92
C LYS A 75 -2.36 21.12 12.73
N GLU A 76 -2.12 20.37 13.79
CA GLU A 76 -1.95 18.91 13.74
C GLU A 76 -3.24 18.20 13.37
N PHE A 77 -4.38 18.68 13.87
CA PHE A 77 -5.69 18.21 13.44
C PHE A 77 -5.92 18.43 11.94
N ILE A 78 -5.72 19.65 11.45
CA ILE A 78 -5.88 19.97 10.02
C ILE A 78 -4.97 19.12 9.16
N PHE A 79 -3.70 18.97 9.56
CA PHE A 79 -2.73 18.14 8.83
C PHE A 79 -3.18 16.68 8.73
N SER A 80 -3.63 16.08 9.82
CA SER A 80 -4.10 14.69 9.86
C SER A 80 -5.37 14.51 9.01
N ALA A 81 -6.30 15.45 9.07
CA ALA A 81 -7.53 15.45 8.28
C ALA A 81 -7.23 15.59 6.77
N GLU A 82 -6.35 16.50 6.40
CA GLU A 82 -5.90 16.70 5.02
C GLU A 82 -5.24 15.43 4.46
N MET A 83 -4.36 14.80 5.23
CA MET A 83 -3.70 13.55 4.82
C MET A 83 -4.70 12.41 4.68
N GLY A 84 -5.70 12.32 5.55
CA GLY A 84 -6.79 11.34 5.43
C GLY A 84 -7.59 11.54 4.15
N LEU A 85 -7.96 12.78 3.84
CA LEU A 85 -8.68 13.13 2.61
C LEU A 85 -7.87 12.81 1.34
N LYS A 86 -6.59 13.16 1.32
CA LYS A 86 -5.68 12.81 0.20
C LYS A 86 -5.58 11.30 0.00
N THR A 87 -5.53 10.53 1.06
CA THR A 87 -5.52 9.07 1.00
C THR A 87 -6.82 8.52 0.38
N MET A 88 -7.97 9.09 0.75
CA MET A 88 -9.26 8.72 0.16
C MET A 88 -9.34 9.08 -1.33
N LEU A 89 -8.83 10.25 -1.73
CA LEU A 89 -8.81 10.68 -3.14
C LEU A 89 -7.90 9.81 -4.01
N ASN A 90 -6.84 9.25 -3.44
CA ASN A 90 -5.96 8.32 -4.16
C ASN A 90 -6.54 6.90 -4.31
N PHE A 91 -7.58 6.56 -3.56
CA PHE A 91 -8.19 5.23 -3.63
C PHE A 91 -8.72 4.86 -5.03
N PRO A 92 -9.49 5.71 -5.74
CA PRO A 92 -9.94 5.40 -7.11
C PRO A 92 -8.79 5.14 -8.08
N ILE A 93 -7.70 5.89 -7.94
CA ILE A 93 -6.50 5.74 -8.78
C ILE A 93 -5.82 4.40 -8.49
N THR A 94 -5.71 4.03 -7.22
CA THR A 94 -5.21 2.72 -6.81
C THR A 94 -6.03 1.60 -7.43
N VAL A 95 -7.36 1.68 -7.38
CA VAL A 95 -8.25 0.69 -7.98
C VAL A 95 -8.07 0.60 -9.49
N CYS A 96 -7.89 1.72 -10.18
CA CYS A 96 -7.62 1.73 -11.62
C CYS A 96 -6.26 1.11 -11.99
N LEU A 97 -5.25 1.21 -11.12
CA LEU A 97 -3.91 0.65 -11.35
C LEU A 97 -3.78 -0.83 -10.95
N VAL A 98 -4.73 -1.36 -10.20
CA VAL A 98 -4.75 -2.76 -9.75
C VAL A 98 -4.62 -3.76 -10.89
N PRO A 99 -5.41 -3.67 -11.99
CA PRO A 99 -5.27 -4.61 -13.11
C PRO A 99 -3.89 -4.59 -13.74
N VAL A 100 -3.30 -3.40 -13.88
CA VAL A 100 -1.95 -3.23 -14.46
C VAL A 100 -0.91 -3.90 -13.58
N LYS A 101 -0.97 -3.66 -12.26
CA LYS A 101 -0.07 -4.29 -11.31
C LYS A 101 -0.23 -5.82 -11.30
N LEU A 102 -1.46 -6.31 -11.30
CA LEU A 102 -1.75 -7.74 -11.29
C LEU A 102 -1.15 -8.44 -12.51
N ILE A 103 -1.40 -7.91 -13.70
CA ILE A 103 -0.86 -8.46 -14.95
C ILE A 103 0.67 -8.45 -14.91
N TYR A 104 1.28 -7.33 -14.54
CA TYR A 104 2.72 -7.21 -14.46
C TYR A 104 3.33 -8.22 -13.46
N GLN A 105 2.77 -8.35 -12.26
CA GLN A 105 3.24 -9.27 -11.25
C GLN A 105 3.13 -10.73 -11.69
N ILE A 106 2.06 -11.11 -12.35
CA ILE A 106 1.88 -12.47 -12.89
C ILE A 106 2.93 -12.76 -13.95
N PHE A 107 3.13 -11.88 -14.92
CA PHE A 107 4.13 -12.07 -15.98
C PHE A 107 5.56 -12.10 -15.42
N ALA A 108 5.90 -11.17 -14.54
CA ALA A 108 7.22 -11.13 -13.91
C ALA A 108 7.49 -12.40 -13.08
N GLY A 109 6.48 -12.89 -12.36
CA GLY A 109 6.60 -14.10 -11.56
C GLY A 109 6.65 -15.39 -12.38
N ILE A 110 5.99 -15.46 -13.53
CA ILE A 110 6.10 -16.58 -14.46
C ILE A 110 7.48 -16.58 -15.12
N TYR A 111 8.00 -15.41 -15.46
CA TYR A 111 9.33 -15.26 -16.06
C TYR A 111 10.45 -15.61 -15.09
N ASP A 112 10.43 -15.03 -13.88
CA ASP A 112 11.43 -15.30 -12.84
C ASP A 112 10.75 -15.45 -11.46
N PRO A 113 10.24 -16.65 -11.14
CA PRO A 113 9.53 -16.88 -9.89
C PRO A 113 10.41 -16.81 -8.64
N GLN A 114 11.72 -16.96 -8.79
CA GLN A 114 12.65 -16.96 -7.65
C GLN A 114 12.98 -15.55 -7.16
N ASN A 115 13.02 -14.58 -8.07
CA ASN A 115 13.40 -13.19 -7.78
C ASN A 115 12.21 -12.23 -7.89
N CYS A 116 10.98 -12.72 -8.07
CA CYS A 116 9.80 -11.89 -8.12
C CYS A 116 9.61 -11.16 -6.79
N LYS A 117 9.40 -9.85 -6.86
CA LYS A 117 9.17 -8.97 -5.70
C LYS A 117 7.90 -8.17 -5.91
N SER A 118 7.26 -7.79 -4.81
CA SER A 118 6.18 -6.83 -4.87
C SER A 118 6.69 -5.49 -5.40
N ILE A 119 6.03 -4.98 -6.42
CA ILE A 119 6.30 -3.62 -6.90
C ILE A 119 5.50 -2.67 -6.03
N ALA A 120 6.21 -1.81 -5.31
CA ALA A 120 5.56 -0.75 -4.57
C ALA A 120 4.89 0.23 -5.55
N TYR A 121 3.64 0.57 -5.30
CA TYR A 121 2.92 1.54 -6.12
C TYR A 121 3.63 2.89 -6.25
N HIS A 122 4.49 3.25 -5.29
CA HIS A 122 5.22 4.51 -5.40
C HIS A 122 6.11 4.57 -6.64
N GLU A 123 6.57 3.45 -7.17
CA GLU A 123 7.32 3.40 -8.43
C GLU A 123 6.40 3.66 -9.64
N ILE A 124 5.16 3.20 -9.56
CA ILE A 124 4.13 3.50 -10.56
C ILE A 124 3.65 4.94 -10.40
N TYR A 125 3.51 5.41 -9.15
CA TYR A 125 3.11 6.80 -8.85
C TYR A 125 4.14 7.84 -9.24
N LYS A 126 5.43 7.54 -9.27
CA LYS A 126 6.45 8.47 -9.78
C LYS A 126 6.19 8.94 -11.20
N GLN A 127 5.48 8.13 -11.98
CA GLN A 127 5.08 8.46 -13.36
C GLN A 127 3.65 9.01 -13.45
N ASN A 128 2.93 9.09 -12.34
CA ASN A 128 1.54 9.54 -12.33
C ASN A 128 1.47 11.03 -11.92
N PRO A 129 0.94 11.92 -12.79
CA PRO A 129 0.84 13.35 -12.48
C PRO A 129 0.04 13.64 -11.20
N VAL A 130 -0.90 12.77 -10.83
CA VAL A 130 -1.70 12.95 -9.60
C VAL A 130 -0.85 12.80 -8.33
N HIS A 131 0.24 12.04 -8.37
CA HIS A 131 1.20 11.97 -7.26
C HIS A 131 1.83 13.33 -6.97
N TYR A 132 2.07 14.13 -8.00
CA TYR A 132 2.60 15.50 -7.83
C TYR A 132 1.54 16.47 -7.33
N MET A 133 0.26 16.22 -7.63
CA MET A 133 -0.85 17.05 -7.12
C MET A 133 -1.15 16.76 -5.65
N PHE A 134 -0.96 15.51 -5.21
CA PHE A 134 -1.21 15.05 -3.85
C PHE A 134 -0.01 14.29 -3.27
N PRO A 135 1.14 14.98 -3.07
CA PRO A 135 2.32 14.30 -2.53
C PRO A 135 2.02 13.77 -1.13
N GLN A 136 2.10 12.47 -0.98
CA GLN A 136 2.05 11.84 0.34
C GLN A 136 3.44 11.97 0.96
N LYS A 137 3.57 12.79 1.99
CA LYS A 137 4.77 12.75 2.82
C LYS A 137 4.76 11.42 3.59
N VAL A 138 5.74 10.62 3.27
CA VAL A 138 6.05 9.40 4.02
C VAL A 138 6.58 9.78 5.38
#